data_41b33e25a60253dc832aebbf1f414298
#
_entry.id   41b33e25a60253dc832aebbf1f414298
#
_cell.length_a   1.000
_cell.length_b   1.000
_cell.length_c   1.000
_cell.angle_alpha   90.00
_cell.angle_beta   90.00
_cell.angle_gamma   90.00
#
_symmetry.space_group_name_H-M   'P 1'
#
loop_
_entity.id
_entity.type
_entity.pdbx_description
1 polymer ?
#
loop_
_entity_poly.entity_id
_entity_poly.type
_entity_poly.pdbx_seq_one_letter_code
_entity_poly.pdbx_strand_id
1 'polypeptide(L)'
;MRNIKCGVADIRKRVFAEVARLAYEDGDYYSRMEKLPYEIMPGEVGKLRESIFLERAIIGERIRLAMGLPLRDVTEHNLLSDGVEESAIAEKYYDPPLINIIKYACNGCTPTHFEVTNACQGCLSKHCSYNCPRGAITFNHGKAEIDQTKCIKCGKCKNACSYGAIIRFTRPCEEACGMDAIGRDEHGRAEINYDKCVSCGMCVRKCKQLSVEA
;
A
#
# COMPACT_ATOMS: atom_id res chain seq x y z
N MET A 1 -14.50 16.16 2.80
CA MET A 1 -13.79 15.25 1.87
C MET A 1 -14.81 14.68 0.89
N ARG A 2 -14.58 14.80 -0.43
CA ARG A 2 -15.48 14.21 -1.42
C ARG A 2 -15.42 12.70 -1.26
N ASN A 3 -16.56 12.04 -1.12
CA ASN A 3 -16.71 10.58 -1.12
C ASN A 3 -16.26 10.04 -2.50
N ILE A 4 -15.00 9.76 -2.65
CA ILE A 4 -14.52 9.02 -3.82
C ILE A 4 -15.00 7.58 -3.63
N LYS A 5 -16.04 7.20 -4.37
CA LYS A 5 -16.49 5.81 -4.42
C LYS A 5 -15.34 4.96 -4.95
N CYS A 6 -14.88 4.03 -4.14
CA CYS A 6 -13.81 3.11 -4.47
C CYS A 6 -14.28 1.71 -4.09
N GLY A 7 -14.21 0.77 -5.02
CA GLY A 7 -14.66 -0.61 -4.79
C GLY A 7 -14.04 -1.28 -3.56
N VAL A 8 -12.81 -0.91 -3.20
CA VAL A 8 -12.16 -1.44 -1.99
C VAL A 8 -12.76 -0.83 -0.71
N ALA A 9 -13.20 0.44 -0.73
CA ALA A 9 -13.88 1.03 0.43
C ALA A 9 -15.20 0.30 0.72
N ASP A 10 -15.90 -0.13 -0.31
CA ASP A 10 -17.12 -0.91 -0.16
C ASP A 10 -16.83 -2.33 0.36
N ILE A 11 -15.73 -2.95 -0.08
CA ILE A 11 -15.27 -4.23 0.47
C ILE A 11 -14.93 -4.11 1.95
N ARG A 12 -14.19 -3.06 2.37
CA ARG A 12 -13.88 -2.83 3.79
C ARG A 12 -15.15 -2.72 4.64
N LYS A 13 -16.15 -1.95 4.16
CA LYS A 13 -17.45 -1.84 4.86
C LYS A 13 -18.15 -3.19 4.99
N ARG A 14 -18.13 -4.00 3.93
CA ARG A 14 -18.69 -5.35 3.97
C ARG A 14 -17.94 -6.25 4.94
N VAL A 15 -16.61 -6.22 4.96
CA VAL A 15 -15.79 -6.95 5.92
C VAL A 15 -16.21 -6.61 7.36
N PHE A 16 -16.27 -5.32 7.71
CA PHE A 16 -16.69 -4.92 9.05
C PHE A 16 -18.13 -5.33 9.37
N ALA A 17 -19.04 -5.24 8.40
CA ALA A 17 -20.42 -5.66 8.60
C ALA A 17 -20.54 -7.17 8.84
N GLU A 18 -19.79 -7.99 8.09
CA GLU A 18 -19.82 -9.44 8.27
C GLU A 18 -19.12 -9.89 9.57
N VAL A 19 -18.02 -9.23 9.94
CA VAL A 19 -17.38 -9.48 11.26
C VAL A 19 -18.32 -9.11 12.39
N ALA A 20 -19.03 -7.97 12.28
CA ALA A 20 -20.03 -7.62 13.29
C ALA A 20 -21.18 -8.64 13.36
N ARG A 21 -21.68 -9.14 12.22
CA ARG A 21 -22.70 -10.19 12.21
C ARG A 21 -22.19 -11.47 12.85
N LEU A 22 -20.98 -11.88 12.54
CA LEU A 22 -20.35 -13.05 13.13
C LEU A 22 -20.32 -12.99 14.66
N ALA A 23 -20.09 -11.80 15.23
CA ALA A 23 -20.04 -11.57 16.67
C ALA A 23 -21.43 -11.65 17.35
N TYR A 24 -22.53 -11.47 16.61
CA TYR A 24 -23.89 -11.54 17.15
C TYR A 24 -24.65 -12.85 16.83
N GLU A 25 -24.06 -13.69 15.99
CA GLU A 25 -24.67 -14.97 15.61
C GLU A 25 -24.11 -16.09 16.47
N ASP A 26 -25.00 -16.90 17.05
CA ASP A 26 -24.62 -18.12 17.74
C ASP A 26 -24.29 -19.21 16.72
N GLY A 27 -23.18 -19.92 16.90
CA GLY A 27 -22.85 -21.07 16.05
C GLY A 27 -21.37 -21.32 15.82
N ASP A 28 -21.08 -22.04 14.74
CA ASP A 28 -19.74 -22.42 14.30
C ASP A 28 -19.01 -21.25 13.63
N TYR A 29 -18.32 -20.46 14.42
CA TYR A 29 -17.50 -19.33 13.93
C TYR A 29 -16.42 -19.76 12.96
N TYR A 30 -15.83 -20.93 13.15
CA TYR A 30 -14.72 -21.44 12.35
C TYR A 30 -15.12 -21.64 10.90
N SER A 31 -16.12 -22.52 10.70
CA SER A 31 -16.65 -22.81 9.35
C SER A 31 -17.17 -21.57 8.65
N ARG A 32 -17.79 -20.67 9.40
CA ARG A 32 -18.36 -19.45 8.82
C ARG A 32 -17.28 -18.49 8.39
N MET A 33 -16.27 -18.28 9.20
CA MET A 33 -15.15 -17.40 8.91
C MET A 33 -14.44 -17.81 7.62
N GLU A 34 -14.22 -19.11 7.41
CA GLU A 34 -13.60 -19.64 6.19
C GLU A 34 -14.43 -19.35 4.92
N LYS A 35 -15.74 -19.22 5.04
CA LYS A 35 -16.67 -18.94 3.92
C LYS A 35 -16.81 -17.46 3.60
N LEU A 36 -16.59 -16.57 4.56
CA LEU A 36 -16.77 -15.11 4.40
C LEU A 36 -16.06 -14.50 3.18
N PRO A 37 -14.82 -14.85 2.84
CA PRO A 37 -14.18 -14.32 1.64
C PRO A 37 -14.92 -14.63 0.35
N TYR A 38 -15.60 -15.78 0.29
CA TYR A 38 -16.38 -16.21 -0.86
C TYR A 38 -17.76 -15.53 -0.91
N GLU A 39 -18.36 -15.24 0.23
CA GLU A 39 -19.61 -14.50 0.35
C GLU A 39 -19.41 -13.01 0.02
N ILE A 40 -18.32 -12.41 0.48
CA ILE A 40 -17.96 -11.02 0.20
C ILE A 40 -17.57 -10.84 -1.27
N MET A 41 -16.83 -11.79 -1.85
CA MET A 41 -16.39 -11.77 -3.25
C MET A 41 -16.85 -13.04 -3.98
N PRO A 42 -18.13 -13.10 -4.39
CA PRO A 42 -18.67 -14.22 -5.16
C PRO A 42 -18.25 -14.17 -6.62
N GLY A 43 -18.32 -15.31 -7.29
CA GLY A 43 -18.03 -15.46 -8.71
C GLY A 43 -16.64 -16.03 -8.97
N GLU A 44 -16.26 -16.09 -10.24
CA GLU A 44 -15.03 -16.74 -10.71
C GLU A 44 -13.97 -15.75 -11.20
N VAL A 45 -14.38 -14.51 -11.49
CA VAL A 45 -13.53 -13.48 -12.07
C VAL A 45 -13.23 -12.39 -11.05
N GLY A 46 -11.96 -12.00 -10.93
CA GLY A 46 -11.53 -10.87 -10.11
C GLY A 46 -12.17 -9.56 -10.57
N LYS A 47 -12.54 -8.69 -9.64
CA LYS A 47 -13.17 -7.39 -9.91
C LYS A 47 -12.20 -6.22 -9.81
N LEU A 48 -11.21 -6.33 -8.95
CA LEU A 48 -10.24 -5.29 -8.66
C LEU A 48 -8.82 -5.71 -9.03
N ARG A 49 -8.58 -7.02 -9.08
CA ARG A 49 -7.29 -7.64 -9.42
C ARG A 49 -7.52 -8.77 -10.43
N GLU A 50 -6.45 -9.23 -11.05
CA GLU A 50 -6.51 -10.26 -12.08
C GLU A 50 -7.02 -11.63 -11.54
N SER A 51 -6.74 -11.93 -10.27
CA SER A 51 -7.09 -13.20 -9.65
C SER A 51 -8.13 -13.04 -8.55
N ILE A 52 -9.25 -13.74 -8.69
CA ILE A 52 -10.29 -13.85 -7.64
C ILE A 52 -9.75 -14.53 -6.37
N PHE A 53 -8.82 -15.48 -6.51
CA PHE A 53 -8.18 -16.15 -5.38
C PHE A 53 -7.36 -15.16 -4.56
N LEU A 54 -6.61 -14.28 -5.23
CA LEU A 54 -5.85 -13.22 -4.57
C LEU A 54 -6.77 -12.22 -3.86
N GLU A 55 -7.88 -11.84 -4.49
CA GLU A 55 -8.86 -10.95 -3.86
C GLU A 55 -9.45 -11.57 -2.59
N ARG A 56 -9.83 -12.84 -2.63
CA ARG A 56 -10.34 -13.58 -1.47
C ARG A 56 -9.29 -13.74 -0.37
N ALA A 57 -8.05 -14.01 -0.73
CA ALA A 57 -6.95 -14.06 0.23
C ALA A 57 -6.77 -12.72 0.95
N ILE A 58 -6.78 -11.61 0.21
CA ILE A 58 -6.69 -10.24 0.79
C ILE A 58 -7.89 -9.95 1.71
N ILE A 59 -9.10 -10.37 1.31
CA ILE A 59 -10.31 -10.22 2.13
C ILE A 59 -10.16 -11.02 3.42
N GLY A 60 -9.63 -12.24 3.35
CA GLY A 60 -9.36 -13.07 4.51
C GLY A 60 -8.47 -12.36 5.54
N GLU A 61 -7.35 -11.77 5.10
CA GLU A 61 -6.48 -11.00 6.00
C GLU A 61 -7.18 -9.77 6.58
N ARG A 62 -8.04 -9.10 5.82
CA ARG A 62 -8.83 -7.98 6.34
C ARG A 62 -9.83 -8.42 7.41
N ILE A 63 -10.44 -9.60 7.24
CA ILE A 63 -11.32 -10.19 8.26
C ILE A 63 -10.53 -10.43 9.55
N ARG A 64 -9.35 -11.04 9.45
CA ARG A 64 -8.47 -11.26 10.61
C ARG A 64 -8.12 -9.96 11.32
N LEU A 65 -7.63 -8.97 10.59
CA LEU A 65 -7.30 -7.66 11.16
C LEU A 65 -8.52 -6.96 11.77
N ALA A 66 -9.71 -7.05 11.14
CA ALA A 66 -10.94 -6.50 11.69
C ALA A 66 -11.39 -7.18 13.00
N MET A 67 -10.97 -8.43 13.22
CA MET A 67 -11.17 -9.16 14.47
C MET A 67 -10.03 -8.95 15.48
N GLY A 68 -9.00 -8.16 15.11
CA GLY A 68 -7.81 -7.95 15.92
C GLY A 68 -6.86 -9.15 15.96
N LEU A 69 -6.93 -10.03 14.98
CA LEU A 69 -6.00 -11.15 14.81
C LEU A 69 -4.78 -10.71 13.96
N PRO A 70 -3.59 -11.28 14.20
CA PRO A 70 -2.43 -11.01 13.35
C PRO A 70 -2.62 -11.55 11.92
N LEU A 71 -1.88 -10.99 10.99
CA LEU A 71 -1.79 -11.54 9.63
C LEU A 71 -1.20 -12.96 9.68
N ARG A 72 -1.67 -13.83 8.78
CA ARG A 72 -1.09 -15.17 8.62
C ARG A 72 0.32 -15.09 8.03
N ASP A 73 1.17 -16.02 8.42
CA ASP A 73 2.45 -16.18 7.73
C ASP A 73 2.21 -16.70 6.31
N VAL A 74 2.91 -16.10 5.34
CA VAL A 74 2.76 -16.46 3.93
C VAL A 74 3.52 -17.75 3.56
N THR A 75 4.39 -18.22 4.46
CA THR A 75 5.21 -19.44 4.26
C THR A 75 4.60 -20.67 4.91
N GLU A 76 3.60 -20.49 5.76
CA GLU A 76 2.94 -21.57 6.49
C GLU A 76 1.48 -21.72 6.09
N HIS A 77 0.97 -22.95 6.18
CA HIS A 77 -0.45 -23.20 5.97
C HIS A 77 -1.23 -22.96 7.26
N ASN A 78 -1.89 -21.82 7.32
CA ASN A 78 -2.74 -21.44 8.45
C ASN A 78 -4.18 -21.23 7.98
N LEU A 79 -5.16 -21.69 8.75
CA LEU A 79 -6.56 -21.42 8.51
C LEU A 79 -6.87 -19.93 8.75
N LEU A 80 -7.92 -19.44 8.11
CA LEU A 80 -8.38 -18.07 8.32
C LEU A 80 -8.85 -17.87 9.76
N SER A 81 -9.40 -18.89 10.36
CA SER A 81 -9.97 -18.96 11.70
C SER A 81 -8.97 -19.21 12.82
N ASP A 82 -7.71 -19.50 12.52
CA ASP A 82 -6.69 -19.76 13.56
C ASP A 82 -6.55 -18.57 14.51
N GLY A 83 -6.66 -18.83 15.81
CA GLY A 83 -6.58 -17.81 16.86
C GLY A 83 -7.87 -17.03 17.10
N VAL A 84 -8.99 -17.40 16.48
CA VAL A 84 -10.26 -16.68 16.66
C VAL A 84 -10.74 -16.71 18.14
N GLU A 85 -10.38 -17.74 18.89
CA GLU A 85 -10.68 -17.84 20.32
C GLU A 85 -10.06 -16.71 21.13
N GLU A 86 -8.87 -16.26 20.75
CA GLU A 86 -8.20 -15.11 21.37
C GLU A 86 -8.93 -13.79 21.09
N SER A 87 -9.71 -13.75 20.00
CA SER A 87 -10.51 -12.60 19.61
C SER A 87 -11.86 -12.52 20.33
N ALA A 88 -12.38 -13.63 20.80
CA ALA A 88 -13.69 -13.74 21.45
C ALA A 88 -13.70 -13.30 22.94
N ILE A 89 -12.63 -12.74 23.44
CA ILE A 89 -12.49 -12.30 24.83
C ILE A 89 -13.15 -10.93 25.00
N ALA A 90 -14.05 -10.79 25.98
CA ALA A 90 -14.81 -9.56 26.25
C ALA A 90 -13.92 -8.34 26.60
N GLU A 91 -12.72 -8.56 27.10
CA GLU A 91 -11.77 -7.54 27.52
C GLU A 91 -10.51 -7.51 26.63
N LYS A 92 -10.69 -7.64 25.33
CA LYS A 92 -9.55 -7.60 24.40
C LYS A 92 -9.00 -6.20 24.25
N TYR A 93 -7.76 -6.02 24.67
CA TYR A 93 -6.97 -4.83 24.32
C TYR A 93 -6.25 -5.07 23.00
N TYR A 94 -6.31 -4.08 22.11
CA TYR A 94 -5.54 -4.11 20.86
C TYR A 94 -4.11 -3.69 21.17
N ASP A 95 -3.20 -4.65 21.19
CA ASP A 95 -1.78 -4.38 21.37
C ASP A 95 -1.17 -3.84 20.07
N PRO A 96 -0.27 -2.84 20.14
CA PRO A 96 0.53 -2.46 18.98
C PRO A 96 1.31 -3.66 18.43
N PRO A 97 1.48 -3.77 17.11
CA PRO A 97 1.28 -2.71 16.10
C PRO A 97 -0.14 -2.66 15.54
N LEU A 98 -0.77 -1.49 15.58
CA LEU A 98 -2.11 -1.28 15.02
C LEU A 98 -2.11 -1.14 13.49
N ILE A 99 -0.97 -0.84 12.88
CA ILE A 99 -0.85 -0.67 11.43
C ILE A 99 -0.17 -1.90 10.84
N ASN A 100 -0.82 -2.53 9.87
CA ASN A 100 -0.33 -3.74 9.23
C ASN A 100 -0.26 -3.60 7.71
N ILE A 101 0.62 -4.35 7.06
CA ILE A 101 0.73 -4.39 5.60
C ILE A 101 0.43 -5.82 5.11
N ILE A 102 -0.64 -5.95 4.35
CA ILE A 102 -0.94 -7.19 3.64
C ILE A 102 0.07 -7.30 2.48
N LYS A 103 1.12 -8.09 2.65
CA LYS A 103 2.28 -8.16 1.75
C LYS A 103 1.89 -8.45 0.30
N TYR A 104 1.00 -9.41 0.06
CA TYR A 104 0.55 -9.77 -1.29
C TYR A 104 -0.50 -8.82 -1.88
N ALA A 105 -1.00 -7.87 -1.11
CA ALA A 105 -1.78 -6.75 -1.61
C ALA A 105 -0.91 -5.55 -2.02
N CYS A 106 0.38 -5.55 -1.64
CA CYS A 106 1.31 -4.46 -1.94
C CYS A 106 1.92 -4.62 -3.33
N ASN A 107 1.74 -3.62 -4.20
CA ASN A 107 2.31 -3.62 -5.56
C ASN A 107 3.80 -3.24 -5.60
N GLY A 108 4.50 -3.11 -4.47
CA GLY A 108 5.90 -2.68 -4.50
C GLY A 108 6.11 -1.36 -5.25
N CYS A 109 5.31 -0.32 -4.96
CA CYS A 109 5.42 0.96 -5.67
C CYS A 109 6.87 1.44 -5.79
N THR A 110 7.21 2.02 -6.93
CA THR A 110 8.57 2.49 -7.22
C THR A 110 9.08 3.47 -6.16
N PRO A 111 10.37 3.37 -5.80
CA PRO A 111 10.98 4.32 -4.87
C PRO A 111 10.93 5.74 -5.41
N THR A 112 11.06 6.71 -4.53
CA THR A 112 11.15 8.12 -4.91
C THR A 112 12.27 8.33 -5.93
N HIS A 113 11.92 8.83 -7.11
CA HIS A 113 12.86 9.19 -8.17
C HIS A 113 12.26 10.28 -9.07
N PHE A 114 13.10 10.85 -9.92
CA PHE A 114 12.68 11.79 -10.95
C PHE A 114 12.86 11.16 -12.32
N GLU A 115 11.90 11.37 -13.20
CA GLU A 115 11.93 10.88 -14.56
C GLU A 115 11.59 11.99 -15.55
N VAL A 116 12.24 11.97 -16.71
CA VAL A 116 11.94 12.87 -17.80
C VAL A 116 10.92 12.22 -18.72
N THR A 117 9.79 12.88 -18.90
CA THR A 117 8.70 12.39 -19.75
C THR A 117 8.91 12.79 -21.22
N ASN A 118 8.06 12.25 -22.09
CA ASN A 118 8.03 12.61 -23.51
C ASN A 118 7.70 14.09 -23.77
N ALA A 119 7.21 14.83 -22.78
CA ALA A 119 6.99 16.27 -22.86
C ALA A 119 8.30 17.09 -22.94
N CYS A 120 9.47 16.46 -22.78
CA CYS A 120 10.75 17.13 -22.92
C CYS A 120 10.96 17.60 -24.36
N GLN A 121 11.17 18.91 -24.52
CA GLN A 121 11.39 19.55 -25.83
C GLN A 121 12.87 19.71 -26.21
N GLY A 122 13.80 19.18 -25.36
CA GLY A 122 15.24 19.35 -25.63
C GLY A 122 15.68 20.82 -25.71
N CYS A 123 15.11 21.67 -24.86
CA CYS A 123 15.27 23.13 -24.96
C CYS A 123 16.76 23.55 -24.88
N LEU A 124 17.10 24.61 -25.64
CA LEU A 124 18.48 25.13 -25.70
C LEU A 124 18.96 25.69 -24.38
N SER A 125 18.06 26.20 -23.55
CA SER A 125 18.39 26.77 -22.24
C SER A 125 18.86 25.74 -21.19
N LYS A 126 18.52 24.45 -21.37
CA LYS A 126 18.96 23.32 -20.52
C LYS A 126 18.93 23.58 -19.00
N HIS A 127 17.98 24.40 -18.54
CA HIS A 127 17.89 24.81 -17.12
C HIS A 127 17.89 23.64 -16.14
N CYS A 128 17.30 22.50 -16.49
CA CYS A 128 17.29 21.32 -15.67
C CYS A 128 18.72 20.79 -15.38
N SER A 129 19.60 20.79 -16.37
CA SER A 129 20.99 20.36 -16.24
C SER A 129 21.82 21.37 -15.46
N TYR A 130 21.74 22.66 -15.78
CA TYR A 130 22.49 23.71 -15.09
C TYR A 130 22.11 23.82 -13.61
N ASN A 131 20.87 23.55 -13.26
CA ASN A 131 20.42 23.56 -11.86
C ASN A 131 20.67 22.25 -11.11
N CYS A 132 21.25 21.23 -11.76
CA CYS A 132 21.55 19.97 -11.11
C CYS A 132 22.89 20.03 -10.38
N PRO A 133 22.93 20.01 -9.01
CA PRO A 133 24.18 20.17 -8.27
C PRO A 133 25.11 18.96 -8.39
N ARG A 134 24.61 17.83 -8.92
CA ARG A 134 25.38 16.59 -9.09
C ARG A 134 25.69 16.27 -10.55
N GLY A 135 25.30 17.13 -11.49
CA GLY A 135 25.48 16.87 -12.93
C GLY A 135 24.81 15.58 -13.41
N ALA A 136 23.69 15.19 -12.76
CA ALA A 136 23.02 13.94 -13.03
C ALA A 136 22.14 13.98 -14.30
N ILE A 137 22.14 15.09 -15.05
CA ILE A 137 21.29 15.24 -16.24
C ILE A 137 22.16 15.36 -17.46
N THR A 138 21.99 14.42 -18.36
CA THR A 138 22.61 14.36 -19.69
C THR A 138 21.56 14.57 -20.76
N PHE A 139 21.99 14.80 -22.00
CA PHE A 139 21.10 14.93 -23.15
C PHE A 139 21.45 13.86 -24.17
N ASN A 140 20.46 13.06 -24.52
CA ASN A 140 20.59 12.02 -25.51
C ASN A 140 19.46 12.17 -26.53
N HIS A 141 19.80 12.14 -27.85
CA HIS A 141 18.85 12.34 -28.92
C HIS A 141 17.94 13.59 -28.75
N GLY A 142 18.52 14.68 -28.21
CA GLY A 142 17.79 15.93 -28.00
C GLY A 142 16.87 15.96 -26.78
N LYS A 143 16.81 14.90 -25.97
CA LYS A 143 16.02 14.85 -24.74
C LYS A 143 16.91 14.71 -23.51
N ALA A 144 16.45 15.27 -22.39
CA ALA A 144 17.13 15.13 -21.12
C ALA A 144 16.94 13.71 -20.57
N GLU A 145 17.97 13.16 -19.95
CA GLU A 145 17.95 11.89 -19.22
C GLU A 145 18.53 12.10 -17.83
N ILE A 146 17.97 11.47 -16.81
CA ILE A 146 18.44 11.59 -15.43
C ILE A 146 19.14 10.29 -15.01
N ASP A 147 20.43 10.41 -14.72
CA ASP A 147 21.21 9.34 -14.12
C ASP A 147 20.79 9.15 -12.66
N GLN A 148 20.04 8.07 -12.38
CA GLN A 148 19.51 7.78 -11.06
C GLN A 148 20.62 7.45 -10.04
N THR A 149 21.79 7.04 -10.48
CA THR A 149 22.93 6.73 -9.60
C THR A 149 23.57 7.99 -9.03
N LYS A 150 23.57 9.07 -9.80
CA LYS A 150 24.09 10.39 -9.39
C LYS A 150 23.02 11.28 -8.75
N CYS A 151 21.74 10.97 -8.99
CA CYS A 151 20.62 11.81 -8.58
C CYS A 151 20.38 11.74 -7.07
N ILE A 152 20.55 12.88 -6.38
CA ILE A 152 20.24 13.03 -4.94
C ILE A 152 18.79 13.38 -4.64
N LYS A 153 17.92 13.32 -5.63
CA LYS A 153 16.45 13.51 -5.50
C LYS A 153 16.03 14.89 -4.94
N CYS A 154 16.83 15.94 -5.12
CA CYS A 154 16.58 17.28 -4.59
C CYS A 154 15.44 18.05 -5.27
N GLY A 155 14.98 17.64 -6.46
CA GLY A 155 13.86 18.26 -7.19
C GLY A 155 14.16 19.56 -7.93
N LYS A 156 15.37 20.12 -7.87
CA LYS A 156 15.72 21.39 -8.53
C LYS A 156 15.47 21.35 -10.03
N CYS A 157 15.77 20.23 -10.69
CA CYS A 157 15.54 20.04 -12.12
C CYS A 157 14.05 20.11 -12.50
N LYS A 158 13.16 19.54 -11.65
CA LYS A 158 11.72 19.63 -11.83
C LYS A 158 11.23 21.07 -11.81
N ASN A 159 11.68 21.82 -10.80
CA ASN A 159 11.28 23.21 -10.61
C ASN A 159 11.85 24.14 -11.73
N ALA A 160 13.00 23.79 -12.27
CA ALA A 160 13.64 24.55 -13.35
C ALA A 160 13.09 24.24 -14.74
N CYS A 161 12.29 23.18 -14.90
CA CYS A 161 11.77 22.78 -16.19
C CYS A 161 10.52 23.58 -16.56
N SER A 162 10.63 24.50 -17.53
CA SER A 162 9.51 25.34 -18.00
C SER A 162 8.41 24.54 -18.70
N TYR A 163 8.72 23.35 -19.20
CA TYR A 163 7.77 22.47 -19.88
C TYR A 163 7.09 21.48 -18.94
N GLY A 164 7.43 21.47 -17.65
CA GLY A 164 6.89 20.50 -16.70
C GLY A 164 7.22 19.04 -17.05
N ALA A 165 8.24 18.81 -17.87
CA ALA A 165 8.57 17.49 -18.40
C ALA A 165 9.24 16.56 -17.41
N ILE A 166 9.60 17.03 -16.20
CA ILE A 166 10.24 16.22 -15.16
C ILE A 166 9.25 15.93 -14.06
N ILE A 167 8.93 14.67 -13.88
CA ILE A 167 7.97 14.19 -12.90
C ILE A 167 8.70 13.55 -11.71
N ARG A 168 8.19 13.76 -10.51
CA ARG A 168 8.62 13.07 -9.29
C ARG A 168 7.69 11.90 -9.03
N PHE A 169 8.22 10.71 -9.02
CA PHE A 169 7.54 9.53 -8.53
C PHE A 169 7.83 9.36 -7.04
N THR A 170 6.82 8.98 -6.28
CA THR A 170 6.95 8.73 -4.84
C THR A 170 6.15 7.50 -4.46
N ARG A 171 6.61 6.80 -3.44
CA ARG A 171 5.82 5.77 -2.78
C ARG A 171 4.89 6.46 -1.77
N PRO A 172 3.56 6.42 -1.97
CA PRO A 172 2.65 7.25 -1.16
C PRO A 172 2.68 6.95 0.34
N CYS A 173 2.89 5.68 0.75
CA CYS A 173 2.96 5.30 2.16
C CYS A 173 4.26 5.79 2.81
N GLU A 174 5.40 5.69 2.11
CA GLU A 174 6.72 6.20 2.54
C GLU A 174 6.70 7.73 2.71
N GLU A 175 6.18 8.44 1.68
CA GLU A 175 6.08 9.91 1.69
C GLU A 175 5.16 10.44 2.81
N ALA A 176 4.14 9.66 3.16
CA ALA A 176 3.20 10.05 4.21
C ALA A 176 3.69 9.78 5.63
N CYS A 177 4.78 9.01 5.78
CA CYS A 177 5.32 8.65 7.08
C CYS A 177 6.28 9.70 7.60
N GLY A 178 5.83 10.56 8.51
CA GLY A 178 6.68 11.58 9.13
C GLY A 178 7.74 11.01 10.09
N MET A 179 7.66 9.72 10.42
CA MET A 179 8.60 9.03 11.32
C MET A 179 9.63 8.19 10.56
N ASP A 180 9.63 8.20 9.23
CA ASP A 180 10.46 7.33 8.39
C ASP A 180 10.41 5.85 8.81
N ALA A 181 9.22 5.40 9.25
CA ALA A 181 8.99 4.04 9.73
C ALA A 181 8.69 3.04 8.61
N ILE A 182 8.54 3.48 7.35
CA ILE A 182 8.21 2.60 6.23
C ILE A 182 9.43 2.43 5.34
N GLY A 183 9.92 1.21 5.31
CA GLY A 183 11.00 0.74 4.46
C GLY A 183 10.49 -0.16 3.33
N ARG A 184 11.37 -1.06 2.91
CA ARG A 184 11.14 -2.06 1.85
C ARG A 184 11.71 -3.39 2.26
N ASP A 185 10.97 -4.44 1.96
CA ASP A 185 11.49 -5.80 2.03
C ASP A 185 12.36 -6.13 0.78
N GLU A 186 12.94 -7.32 0.76
CA GLU A 186 13.76 -7.83 -0.34
C GLU A 186 13.03 -7.91 -1.69
N HIS A 187 11.70 -8.00 -1.66
CA HIS A 187 10.84 -7.99 -2.84
C HIS A 187 10.37 -6.59 -3.24
N GLY A 188 10.88 -5.54 -2.60
CA GLY A 188 10.49 -4.16 -2.85
C GLY A 188 9.12 -3.77 -2.34
N ARG A 189 8.43 -4.62 -1.55
CA ARG A 189 7.15 -4.30 -0.91
C ARG A 189 7.38 -3.41 0.31
N ALA A 190 6.34 -2.69 0.72
CA ALA A 190 6.44 -1.87 1.93
C ALA A 190 6.59 -2.76 3.17
N GLU A 191 7.42 -2.31 4.10
CA GLU A 191 7.65 -2.93 5.39
C GLU A 191 7.66 -1.86 6.48
N ILE A 192 7.08 -2.15 7.64
CA ILE A 192 7.00 -1.21 8.76
C ILE A 192 8.06 -1.56 9.80
N ASN A 193 8.86 -0.57 10.14
CA ASN A 193 9.69 -0.63 11.34
C ASN A 193 8.82 -0.22 12.54
N TYR A 194 8.43 -1.18 13.34
CA TYR A 194 7.54 -0.95 14.47
C TYR A 194 8.17 -0.18 15.63
N ASP A 195 9.49 -0.17 15.76
CA ASP A 195 10.19 0.64 16.77
C ASP A 195 10.04 2.16 16.49
N LYS A 196 9.82 2.52 15.22
CA LYS A 196 9.61 3.90 14.79
C LYS A 196 8.13 4.25 14.59
N CYS A 197 7.28 3.25 14.44
CA CYS A 197 5.89 3.46 14.08
C CYS A 197 5.07 3.94 15.28
N VAL A 198 4.46 5.11 15.15
CA VAL A 198 3.55 5.68 16.18
C VAL A 198 2.06 5.41 15.87
N SER A 199 1.77 4.47 15.01
CA SER A 199 0.40 4.03 14.65
C SER A 199 -0.56 5.16 14.22
N CYS A 200 -0.05 6.25 13.63
CA CYS A 200 -0.86 7.43 13.25
C CYS A 200 -1.81 7.21 12.06
N GLY A 201 -1.70 6.11 11.30
CA GLY A 201 -2.56 5.76 10.18
C GLY A 201 -2.39 6.60 8.90
N MET A 202 -1.42 7.51 8.81
CA MET A 202 -1.23 8.35 7.61
C MET A 202 -0.93 7.52 6.37
N CYS A 203 -0.15 6.45 6.50
CA CYS A 203 0.16 5.51 5.42
C CYS A 203 -1.08 4.75 4.91
N VAL A 204 -2.01 4.38 5.82
CA VAL A 204 -3.30 3.75 5.47
C VAL A 204 -4.10 4.67 4.55
N ARG A 205 -4.18 5.96 4.90
CA ARG A 205 -4.95 6.96 4.12
C ARG A 205 -4.33 7.26 2.75
N LYS A 206 -3.02 7.12 2.61
CA LYS A 206 -2.29 7.46 1.38
C LYS A 206 -2.05 6.26 0.47
N CYS A 207 -2.09 5.05 0.97
CA CYS A 207 -1.90 3.85 0.16
C CYS A 207 -3.00 3.71 -0.90
N LYS A 208 -2.62 3.81 -2.19
CA LYS A 208 -3.57 3.67 -3.30
C LYS A 208 -3.86 2.21 -3.65
N GLN A 209 -2.99 1.30 -3.23
CA GLN A 209 -3.18 -0.14 -3.38
C GLN A 209 -4.03 -0.73 -2.25
N LEU A 210 -4.28 0.07 -1.20
CA LEU A 210 -5.06 -0.34 -0.02
C LEU A 210 -4.52 -1.65 0.59
N SER A 211 -3.19 -1.77 0.61
CA SER A 211 -2.46 -2.86 1.24
C SER A 211 -2.08 -2.57 2.70
N VAL A 212 -2.18 -1.31 3.13
CA VAL A 212 -1.93 -0.89 4.52
C VAL A 212 -3.28 -0.77 5.21
N GLU A 213 -3.42 -1.48 6.31
CA GLU A 213 -4.64 -1.55 7.13
C GLU A 213 -4.34 -1.15 8.58
N ALA A 214 -5.36 -0.64 9.26
CA ALA A 214 -5.33 -0.29 10.69
C ALA A 214 -6.49 -0.96 11.40
#